data_f701bdfbc36216b9c66cd1441082ca15
#
_entry.id   f701bdfbc36216b9c66cd1441082ca15
#
_cell.length_a   1.000
_cell.length_b   1.000
_cell.length_c   1.000
_cell.angle_alpha   90.00
_cell.angle_beta   90.00
_cell.angle_gamma   90.00
#
_symmetry.space_group_name_H-M   'P 1'
#
loop_
_entity.id
_entity.type
_entity.pdbx_description
1 polymer ?
#
loop_
_entity_poly.entity_id
_entity_poly.type
_entity_poly.pdbx_seq_one_letter_code
_entity_poly.pdbx_strand_id
1 'polypeptide(L)'
;YAKERVEVFSQERVLVLDNWRKLTGYGFKGFSSMKAGMDKGQKRQFTLLNESIREGGKPLIPFGSILNTTKATFACITSLKERCWVNL
;
A
#
# COMPACT_ATOMS: atom_id res chain seq x y z
N TYR A 1 2.74 4.67 20.35
CA TYR A 1 3.05 3.33 19.82
C TYR A 1 2.96 3.33 18.30
N ALA A 2 4.02 2.85 17.63
CA ALA A 2 4.05 2.68 16.18
C ALA A 2 3.19 1.45 15.81
N LYS A 3 2.18 1.66 14.95
CA LYS A 3 1.23 0.60 14.59
C LYS A 3 1.53 -0.04 13.25
N GLU A 4 2.14 0.70 12.36
CA GLU A 4 2.21 0.36 10.95
C GLU A 4 3.66 0.28 10.52
N ARG A 5 4.02 -0.85 9.97
CA ARG A 5 5.35 -1.11 9.41
C ARG A 5 5.21 -1.86 8.10
N VAL A 6 5.89 -1.36 7.08
CA VAL A 6 5.97 -2.02 5.77
C VAL A 6 7.44 -2.24 5.43
N GLU A 7 7.77 -3.45 5.05
CA GLU A 7 9.09 -3.81 4.57
C GLU A 7 8.98 -4.36 3.14
N VAL A 8 9.83 -3.86 2.27
CA VAL A 8 9.91 -4.30 0.87
C VAL A 8 11.32 -4.78 0.60
N PHE A 9 11.43 -6.03 0.19
CA PHE A 9 12.69 -6.68 -0.16
C PHE A 9 12.73 -6.88 -1.68
N SER A 10 13.75 -6.35 -2.34
CA SER A 10 13.93 -6.52 -3.79
C SER A 10 15.39 -6.29 -4.17
N GLN A 11 15.94 -7.17 -5.01
CA GLN A 11 17.28 -7.01 -5.60
C GLN A 11 18.36 -6.62 -4.56
N GLU A 12 18.46 -7.38 -3.48
CA GLU A 12 19.41 -7.15 -2.37
C GLU A 12 19.25 -5.80 -1.65
N ARG A 13 18.09 -5.16 -1.83
CA ARG A 13 17.74 -3.88 -1.19
C ARG A 13 16.54 -4.05 -0.30
N VAL A 14 16.49 -3.25 0.74
CA VAL A 14 15.37 -3.23 1.66
C VAL A 14 14.89 -1.80 1.87
N LEU A 15 13.59 -1.60 1.77
CA LEU A 15 12.91 -0.39 2.22
C LEU A 15 12.10 -0.70 3.46
N VAL A 16 12.23 0.13 4.48
CA VAL A 16 11.45 0.04 5.72
C VAL A 16 10.69 1.33 5.91
N LEU A 17 9.36 1.25 5.81
CA LEU A 17 8.46 2.35 6.15
C LEU A 17 7.98 2.16 7.60
N ASP A 18 8.30 3.10 8.46
CA ASP A 18 7.94 3.09 9.87
C ASP A 18 6.86 4.16 10.14
N ASN A 19 5.68 3.67 10.49
CA ASN A 19 4.53 4.44 10.96
C ASN A 19 4.19 5.67 10.09
N TRP A 20 4.39 5.57 8.77
CA TRP A 20 4.16 6.65 7.79
C TRP A 20 4.95 7.94 8.08
N ARG A 21 6.03 7.84 8.84
CA ARG A 21 6.86 8.98 9.27
C ARG A 21 8.32 8.88 8.84
N LYS A 22 8.82 7.68 8.72
CA LYS A 22 10.21 7.44 8.35
C LYS A 22 10.31 6.33 7.33
N LEU A 23 10.98 6.61 6.22
CA LEU A 23 11.40 5.62 5.25
C LEU A 23 12.90 5.43 5.38
N THR A 24 13.36 4.20 5.53
CA THR A 24 14.78 3.83 5.58
C THR A 24 15.09 2.90 4.42
N GLY A 25 16.18 3.16 3.72
CA GLY A 25 16.69 2.34 2.62
C GLY A 25 18.01 1.68 2.97
N TYR A 26 18.14 0.40 2.67
CA TYR A 26 19.36 -0.37 2.78
C TYR A 26 19.76 -0.90 1.41
N GLY A 27 21.05 -0.81 1.07
CA GLY A 27 21.56 -1.24 -0.24
C GLY A 27 21.33 -0.23 -1.38
N PHE A 28 20.87 0.99 -1.10
CA PHE A 28 20.67 2.03 -2.10
C PHE A 28 21.86 3.00 -2.14
N LYS A 29 22.37 3.29 -3.33
CA LYS A 29 23.35 4.37 -3.51
C LYS A 29 22.62 5.72 -3.43
N GLY A 30 23.08 6.63 -2.56
CA GLY A 30 22.54 7.98 -2.47
C GLY A 30 21.22 8.14 -1.72
N PHE A 31 20.69 7.05 -1.15
CA PHE A 31 19.51 7.12 -0.28
C PHE A 31 19.69 6.25 0.97
N SER A 32 19.55 6.85 2.14
CA SER A 32 19.60 6.13 3.42
C SER A 32 18.30 6.27 4.20
N SER A 33 17.75 7.46 4.31
CA SER A 33 16.45 7.66 4.96
C SER A 33 15.83 9.01 4.62
N MET A 34 14.50 9.08 4.78
CA MET A 34 13.75 10.35 4.81
C MET A 34 12.73 10.32 5.93
N LYS A 35 12.40 11.48 6.46
CA LYS A 35 11.38 11.67 7.49
C LYS A 35 10.36 12.68 7.00
N ALA A 36 9.09 12.47 7.36
CA ALA A 36 8.00 13.39 7.08
C ALA A 36 7.02 13.42 8.25
N GLY A 37 6.12 14.40 8.26
CA GLY A 37 4.92 14.35 9.09
C GLY A 37 4.08 13.14 8.73
N MET A 38 3.27 12.64 9.67
CA MET A 38 2.34 11.56 9.37
C MET A 38 1.29 12.04 8.37
N ASP A 39 1.34 11.49 7.16
CA ASP A 39 0.33 11.72 6.13
C ASP A 39 -0.05 10.35 5.53
N LYS A 40 -1.31 9.98 5.67
CA LYS A 40 -1.88 8.75 5.10
C LYS A 40 -2.57 9.00 3.76
N GLY A 41 -2.40 10.18 3.20
CA GLY A 41 -2.86 10.50 1.86
C GLY A 41 -4.34 10.84 1.72
N GLN A 42 -5.14 10.90 2.81
CA GLN A 42 -6.58 11.14 2.72
C GLN A 42 -6.90 12.46 1.99
N LYS A 43 -6.22 13.54 2.36
CA LYS A 43 -6.43 14.84 1.70
C LYS A 43 -6.15 14.76 0.19
N ARG A 44 -5.04 14.14 -0.19
CA ARG A 44 -4.66 13.98 -1.60
C ARG A 44 -5.66 13.09 -2.34
N GLN A 45 -6.13 12.02 -1.71
CA GLN A 45 -7.14 11.13 -2.28
C GLN A 45 -8.43 11.89 -2.62
N PHE A 46 -8.95 12.69 -1.69
CA PHE A 46 -10.17 13.49 -1.94
C PHE A 46 -9.95 14.57 -3.00
N THR A 47 -8.79 15.21 -3.02
CA THR A 47 -8.45 16.17 -4.08
C THR A 47 -8.50 15.50 -5.45
N LEU A 48 -7.81 14.39 -5.62
CA LEU A 48 -7.77 13.64 -6.88
C LEU A 48 -9.16 13.11 -7.27
N LEU A 49 -9.96 12.66 -6.32
CA LEU A 49 -11.33 12.22 -6.57
C LEU A 49 -12.19 13.36 -7.12
N ASN A 50 -12.14 14.53 -6.51
CA ASN A 50 -12.88 15.69 -6.96
C ASN A 50 -12.43 16.15 -8.35
N GLU A 51 -11.13 16.17 -8.62
CA GLU A 51 -10.57 16.47 -9.94
C GLU A 51 -11.10 15.47 -10.98
N SER A 52 -11.01 14.16 -10.69
CA SER A 52 -11.49 13.11 -11.59
C SER A 52 -13.00 13.23 -11.89
N ILE A 53 -13.83 13.53 -10.88
CA ILE A 53 -15.28 13.71 -11.09
C ILE A 53 -15.57 14.92 -11.96
N ARG A 54 -14.90 16.05 -11.74
CA ARG A 54 -15.10 17.28 -12.52
C ARG A 54 -14.69 17.14 -13.99
N GLU A 55 -13.65 16.39 -14.22
CA GLU A 55 -13.07 16.21 -15.57
C GLU A 55 -13.65 15.00 -16.31
N GLY A 56 -14.61 14.28 -15.72
CA GLY A 56 -15.13 13.03 -16.28
C GLY A 56 -14.08 11.92 -16.41
N GLY A 57 -13.09 11.96 -15.51
CA GLY A 57 -11.92 11.08 -15.53
C GLY A 57 -12.21 9.64 -15.07
N LYS A 58 -11.16 8.82 -15.10
CA LYS A 58 -11.23 7.44 -14.67
C LYS A 58 -11.24 7.33 -13.14
N PRO A 59 -11.85 6.27 -12.56
CA PRO A 59 -11.71 5.99 -11.13
C PRO A 59 -10.26 5.97 -10.69
N LEU A 60 -9.96 6.49 -9.50
CA LEU A 60 -8.60 6.54 -8.94
C LEU A 60 -8.00 5.15 -8.77
N ILE A 61 -8.84 4.17 -8.45
CA ILE A 61 -8.47 2.77 -8.35
C ILE A 61 -9.40 2.00 -9.28
N PRO A 62 -8.88 1.20 -10.22
CA PRO A 62 -9.71 0.37 -11.09
C PRO A 62 -10.59 -0.57 -10.26
N PHE A 63 -11.86 -0.70 -10.62
CA PHE A 63 -12.81 -1.56 -9.90
C PHE A 63 -12.31 -3.00 -9.77
N GLY A 64 -11.69 -3.54 -10.82
CA GLY A 64 -11.09 -4.87 -10.79
C GLY A 64 -10.03 -5.04 -9.69
N SER A 65 -9.20 -4.01 -9.43
CA SER A 65 -8.21 -4.03 -8.34
C SER A 65 -8.87 -4.05 -6.97
N ILE A 66 -9.95 -3.27 -6.78
CA ILE A 66 -10.72 -3.27 -5.52
C ILE A 66 -11.34 -4.65 -5.30
N LEU A 67 -11.97 -5.21 -6.32
CA LEU A 67 -12.58 -6.53 -6.26
C LEU A 67 -11.55 -7.63 -5.94
N ASN A 68 -10.40 -7.60 -6.61
CA ASN A 68 -9.33 -8.57 -6.37
C ASN A 68 -8.78 -8.50 -4.95
N THR A 69 -8.56 -7.29 -4.44
CA THR A 69 -8.10 -7.09 -3.05
C THR A 69 -9.14 -7.64 -2.06
N THR A 70 -10.42 -7.38 -2.29
CA THR A 70 -11.50 -7.91 -1.43
C THR A 70 -11.56 -9.44 -1.49
N LYS A 71 -11.46 -10.04 -2.68
CA LYS A 71 -11.40 -11.51 -2.82
C LYS A 71 -10.19 -12.09 -2.08
N ALA A 72 -9.03 -11.43 -2.14
CA ALA A 72 -7.84 -11.87 -1.42
C ALA A 72 -8.06 -11.93 0.10
N THR A 73 -8.80 -10.98 0.68
CA THR A 73 -9.12 -11.03 2.12
C THR A 73 -9.98 -12.24 2.48
N PHE A 74 -10.96 -12.58 1.64
CA PHE A 74 -11.80 -13.78 1.85
C PHE A 74 -10.99 -15.06 1.64
N ALA A 75 -10.14 -15.09 0.61
CA ALA A 75 -9.26 -16.23 0.35
C ALA A 75 -8.30 -16.51 1.52
N CYS A 76 -7.79 -15.47 2.19
CA CYS A 76 -6.99 -15.64 3.41
C CYS A 76 -7.76 -16.40 4.51
N ILE A 77 -9.02 -16.05 4.74
CA ILE A 77 -9.86 -16.73 5.73
C ILE A 77 -10.12 -18.18 5.32
N THR A 78 -10.43 -18.44 4.05
CA THR A 78 -10.63 -19.78 3.50
C THR A 78 -9.36 -20.62 3.65
N SER A 79 -8.21 -20.08 3.22
CA SER A 79 -6.91 -20.74 3.33
C SER A 79 -6.58 -21.12 4.78
N LEU A 80 -6.85 -20.22 5.72
CA LEU A 80 -6.63 -20.47 7.15
C LEU A 80 -7.52 -21.62 7.69
N LYS A 81 -8.80 -21.62 7.30
CA LYS A 81 -9.76 -22.64 7.78
C LYS A 81 -9.51 -24.01 7.15
N GLU A 82 -9.27 -24.04 5.87
CA GLU A 82 -9.14 -25.27 5.08
C GLU A 82 -7.69 -25.76 4.97
N ARG A 83 -6.71 -24.97 5.44
CA ARG A 83 -5.28 -25.26 5.39
C ARG A 83 -4.78 -25.61 3.99
N CYS A 84 -5.27 -24.90 2.99
CA CYS A 84 -4.92 -25.10 1.60
C CYS A 84 -4.60 -23.78 0.88
N TRP A 85 -3.93 -23.86 -0.26
CA TRP A 85 -3.77 -22.73 -1.17
C TRP A 85 -5.10 -22.38 -1.83
N VAL A 86 -5.39 -21.08 -1.93
CA VAL A 86 -6.57 -20.55 -2.64
C VAL A 86 -6.10 -19.67 -3.78
N ASN A 87 -6.52 -19.99 -5.01
CA ASN A 87 -6.26 -19.16 -6.19
C ASN A 87 -7.23 -17.98 -6.24
N LEU A 88 -6.75 -16.83 -6.68
CA LEU A 88 -7.51 -15.58 -6.82
C LEU A 88 -7.95 -15.33 -8.25
#